data_3839865cc178e8c03c18dd004ff52bbb
#
_entry.id   3839865cc178e8c03c18dd004ff52bbb
#
_cell.length_a   1.000
_cell.length_b   1.000
_cell.length_c   1.000
_cell.angle_alpha   90.00
_cell.angle_beta   90.00
_cell.angle_gamma   90.00
#
_symmetry.space_group_name_H-M   'P 1'
#
loop_
_entity.id
_entity.type
_entity.pdbx_description
1 polymer ?
#
loop_
_entity_poly.entity_id
_entity_poly.type
_entity_poly.pdbx_seq_one_letter_code
_entity_poly.pdbx_strand_id
1 'polypeptide(L)'
;GSEYMNQQEFSAVTPEFERLAKLCESHDVIDPELYTKYQVKRGLRDLDGKGVLTGLTEISTIISSEEVNGVTIPIDGQLYYRGINIYDLVRGFTSEKRFGFEETVYLLLFGELPNKKELADFNTLLGSYRKLPHYFARDIILKTPTPDIMNALAKNILTLSSYDTNAMDVSICL
;
A
#
# COMPACT_ATOMS: atom_id res chain seq x y z
N GLY A 1 -27.75 11.52 -21.55
CA GLY A 1 -27.68 12.19 -20.26
C GLY A 1 -26.37 11.84 -19.61
N SER A 2 -25.47 12.81 -19.41
CA SER A 2 -24.24 12.60 -18.67
C SER A 2 -24.63 12.44 -17.20
N GLU A 3 -24.50 11.24 -16.63
CA GLU A 3 -24.54 11.07 -15.19
C GLU A 3 -23.37 11.85 -14.59
N TYR A 4 -23.68 12.98 -13.97
CA TYR A 4 -22.74 13.65 -13.08
C TYR A 4 -22.56 12.77 -11.87
N MET A 5 -21.39 12.13 -11.72
CA MET A 5 -21.05 11.49 -10.43
C MET A 5 -21.03 12.58 -9.36
N ASN A 6 -21.83 12.40 -8.33
CA ASN A 6 -21.87 13.31 -7.18
C ASN A 6 -20.60 13.11 -6.34
N GLN A 7 -20.11 14.15 -5.68
CA GLN A 7 -18.95 14.04 -4.76
C GLN A 7 -19.09 12.90 -3.76
N GLN A 8 -20.30 12.64 -3.28
CA GLN A 8 -20.59 11.53 -2.36
C GLN A 8 -20.33 10.12 -2.95
N GLU A 9 -20.33 9.98 -4.28
CA GLU A 9 -20.09 8.68 -4.92
C GLU A 9 -18.61 8.27 -4.87
N PHE A 10 -17.68 9.23 -4.79
CA PHE A 10 -16.24 8.94 -4.68
C PHE A 10 -15.82 8.44 -3.28
N SER A 11 -16.61 8.80 -2.25
CA SER A 11 -16.35 8.46 -0.85
C SER A 11 -17.40 7.49 -0.28
N ALA A 12 -18.20 6.86 -1.13
CA ALA A 12 -19.26 5.97 -0.70
C ALA A 12 -18.66 4.69 -0.08
N VAL A 13 -19.02 4.43 1.18
CA VAL A 13 -18.70 3.17 1.85
C VAL A 13 -19.64 2.11 1.34
N THR A 14 -19.12 1.17 0.56
CA THR A 14 -19.89 0.03 0.02
C THR A 14 -19.73 -1.20 0.93
N PRO A 15 -20.64 -2.19 0.86
CA PRO A 15 -20.47 -3.45 1.59
C PRO A 15 -19.15 -4.18 1.26
N GLU A 16 -18.69 -4.07 0.02
CA GLU A 16 -17.40 -4.63 -0.40
C GLU A 16 -16.22 -3.88 0.25
N PHE A 17 -16.31 -2.56 0.34
CA PHE A 17 -15.32 -1.75 1.05
C PHE A 17 -15.26 -2.14 2.53
N GLU A 18 -16.41 -2.28 3.21
CA GLU A 18 -16.47 -2.72 4.60
C GLU A 18 -15.87 -4.11 4.81
N ARG A 19 -16.13 -5.04 3.88
CA ARG A 19 -15.55 -6.38 3.91
C ARG A 19 -14.02 -6.34 3.83
N LEU A 20 -13.48 -5.54 2.91
CA LEU A 20 -12.04 -5.39 2.72
C LEU A 20 -11.38 -4.64 3.89
N ALA A 21 -12.05 -3.64 4.46
CA ALA A 21 -11.57 -2.94 5.65
C ALA A 21 -11.42 -3.90 6.84
N LYS A 22 -12.43 -4.76 7.09
CA LYS A 22 -12.35 -5.79 8.14
C LYS A 22 -11.22 -6.79 7.90
N LEU A 23 -10.99 -7.17 6.65
CA LEU A 23 -9.87 -8.05 6.30
C LEU A 23 -8.53 -7.36 6.58
N CYS A 24 -8.40 -6.08 6.25
CA CYS A 24 -7.22 -5.28 6.55
C CYS A 24 -6.99 -5.19 8.07
N GLU A 25 -8.01 -4.83 8.86
CA GLU A 25 -7.96 -4.74 10.32
C GLU A 25 -7.51 -6.06 10.96
N SER A 26 -7.95 -7.20 10.44
CA SER A 26 -7.58 -8.53 10.96
C SER A 26 -6.09 -8.85 10.82
N HIS A 27 -5.37 -8.16 9.92
CA HIS A 27 -3.94 -8.33 9.64
C HIS A 27 -3.08 -7.13 10.09
N ASP A 28 -3.68 -6.19 10.82
CA ASP A 28 -3.00 -4.98 11.31
C ASP A 28 -2.90 -4.96 12.85
N VAL A 29 -2.62 -6.11 13.45
CA VAL A 29 -2.49 -6.23 14.90
C VAL A 29 -1.05 -6.59 15.24
N ILE A 30 -0.35 -5.67 15.89
CA ILE A 30 0.98 -5.91 16.47
C ILE A 30 0.83 -6.03 17.98
N ASP A 31 1.29 -7.17 18.55
CA ASP A 31 1.29 -7.36 19.98
C ASP A 31 2.12 -6.27 20.68
N PRO A 32 1.53 -5.48 21.59
CA PRO A 32 2.25 -4.43 22.31
C PRO A 32 3.47 -4.92 23.07
N GLU A 33 3.50 -6.16 23.51
CA GLU A 33 4.66 -6.74 24.21
C GLU A 33 5.91 -6.80 23.32
N LEU A 34 5.76 -6.88 22.00
CA LEU A 34 6.86 -6.87 21.05
C LEU A 34 7.67 -5.56 21.09
N TYR A 35 7.02 -4.42 21.37
CA TYR A 35 7.72 -3.14 21.50
C TYR A 35 8.70 -3.16 22.68
N THR A 36 8.33 -3.79 23.78
CA THR A 36 9.21 -3.98 24.94
C THR A 36 10.27 -5.04 24.66
N LYS A 37 9.88 -6.17 24.08
CA LYS A 37 10.77 -7.28 23.75
C LYS A 37 11.92 -6.85 22.82
N TYR A 38 11.63 -6.07 21.81
CA TYR A 38 12.61 -5.58 20.83
C TYR A 38 13.19 -4.21 21.17
N GLN A 39 12.88 -3.66 22.34
CA GLN A 39 13.37 -2.36 22.80
C GLN A 39 13.19 -1.24 21.74
N VAL A 40 12.01 -1.15 21.16
CA VAL A 40 11.68 -0.18 20.12
C VAL A 40 11.86 1.24 20.66
N LYS A 41 12.63 2.07 19.97
CA LYS A 41 12.97 3.43 20.36
C LYS A 41 12.23 4.47 19.51
N ARG A 42 12.12 5.70 20.02
CA ARG A 42 11.44 6.79 19.30
C ARG A 42 12.35 7.58 18.35
N GLY A 43 13.68 7.39 18.44
CA GLY A 43 14.65 8.05 17.57
C GLY A 43 15.14 7.16 16.45
N LEU A 44 15.74 7.75 15.41
CA LEU A 44 16.24 7.01 14.24
C LEU A 44 17.67 6.49 14.44
N ARG A 45 18.41 7.02 15.42
CA ARG A 45 19.79 6.62 15.70
C ARG A 45 20.07 6.61 17.19
N ASP A 46 20.97 5.73 17.61
CA ASP A 46 21.50 5.70 18.96
C ASP A 46 22.68 6.70 19.11
N LEU A 47 23.16 6.90 20.34
CA LEU A 47 24.25 7.83 20.64
C LEU A 47 25.57 7.49 19.92
N ASP A 48 25.77 6.21 19.58
CA ASP A 48 26.93 5.73 18.80
C ASP A 48 26.76 5.90 17.26
N GLY A 49 25.65 6.50 16.81
CA GLY A 49 25.32 6.74 15.41
C GLY A 49 24.73 5.55 14.67
N LYS A 50 24.58 4.38 15.31
CA LYS A 50 23.91 3.23 14.70
C LYS A 50 22.41 3.46 14.55
N GLY A 51 21.84 2.86 13.51
CA GLY A 51 20.40 2.79 13.35
C GLY A 51 19.74 2.03 14.51
N VAL A 52 18.56 2.49 14.94
CA VAL A 52 17.78 1.85 16.00
C VAL A 52 16.44 1.40 15.46
N LEU A 53 15.86 0.39 16.11
CA LEU A 53 14.50 -0.06 15.84
C LEU A 53 13.51 0.97 16.37
N THR A 54 12.78 1.67 15.47
CA THR A 54 11.84 2.74 15.82
C THR A 54 10.38 2.35 15.69
N GLY A 55 10.09 1.19 15.11
CA GLY A 55 8.74 0.67 14.93
C GLY A 55 8.77 -0.79 14.54
N LEU A 56 7.60 -1.41 14.56
CA LEU A 56 7.39 -2.77 14.11
C LEU A 56 6.43 -2.75 12.92
N THR A 57 6.65 -3.66 11.98
CA THR A 57 5.74 -3.89 10.86
C THR A 57 5.76 -5.38 10.49
N GLU A 58 4.60 -5.90 10.12
CA GLU A 58 4.46 -7.23 9.55
C GLU A 58 4.33 -7.19 8.00
N ILE A 59 4.33 -5.99 7.42
CA ILE A 59 4.07 -5.80 5.99
C ILE A 59 5.28 -6.21 5.15
N SER A 60 6.49 -5.79 5.56
CA SER A 60 7.70 -6.09 4.82
C SER A 60 8.90 -6.31 5.72
N THR A 61 9.83 -7.14 5.25
CA THR A 61 11.10 -7.43 5.93
C THR A 61 12.23 -7.34 4.93
N ILE A 62 13.29 -6.62 5.28
CA ILE A 62 14.54 -6.57 4.51
C ILE A 62 15.63 -7.19 5.39
N ILE A 63 16.33 -8.19 4.87
CA ILE A 63 17.46 -8.84 5.54
C ILE A 63 18.68 -8.59 4.67
N SER A 64 19.71 -7.96 5.23
CA SER A 64 20.97 -7.64 4.56
C SER A 64 22.20 -8.09 5.35
N SER A 65 21.99 -8.71 6.51
CA SER A 65 23.06 -9.22 7.36
C SER A 65 22.55 -10.38 8.20
N GLU A 66 23.46 -11.24 8.62
CA GLU A 66 23.21 -12.31 9.59
C GLU A 66 24.22 -12.25 10.73
N GLU A 67 23.86 -12.80 11.87
CA GLU A 67 24.77 -12.89 13.01
C GLU A 67 25.36 -14.30 13.08
N VAL A 68 26.69 -14.39 12.95
CA VAL A 68 27.45 -15.64 13.05
C VAL A 68 28.46 -15.49 14.18
N ASN A 69 28.33 -16.31 15.23
CA ASN A 69 29.21 -16.30 16.42
C ASN A 69 29.34 -14.92 17.07
N GLY A 70 28.26 -14.15 17.15
CA GLY A 70 28.25 -12.78 17.71
C GLY A 70 28.84 -11.69 16.82
N VAL A 71 29.14 -12.00 15.56
CA VAL A 71 29.64 -11.06 14.55
C VAL A 71 28.58 -10.89 13.45
N THR A 72 28.21 -9.66 13.17
CA THR A 72 27.29 -9.34 12.06
C THR A 72 28.03 -9.43 10.74
N ILE A 73 27.60 -10.33 9.86
CA ILE A 73 28.16 -10.53 8.52
C ILE A 73 27.16 -10.02 7.47
N PRO A 74 27.56 -9.19 6.51
CA PRO A 74 26.69 -8.79 5.42
C PRO A 74 26.39 -9.98 4.49
N ILE A 75 25.13 -10.08 4.06
CA ILE A 75 24.63 -11.07 3.08
C ILE A 75 23.94 -10.35 1.92
N ASP A 76 23.66 -11.07 0.85
CA ASP A 76 22.82 -10.55 -0.23
C ASP A 76 21.45 -10.13 0.31
N GLY A 77 21.01 -8.95 -0.09
CA GLY A 77 19.74 -8.37 0.36
C GLY A 77 18.56 -9.27 -0.01
N GLN A 78 17.71 -9.54 0.97
CA GLN A 78 16.47 -10.30 0.80
C GLN A 78 15.29 -9.43 1.19
N LEU A 79 14.28 -9.39 0.32
CA LEU A 79 13.03 -8.66 0.55
C LEU A 79 11.86 -9.64 0.64
N TYR A 80 11.07 -9.47 1.67
CA TYR A 80 9.85 -10.25 1.90
C TYR A 80 8.66 -9.29 2.03
N TYR A 81 7.55 -9.63 1.37
CA TYR A 81 6.25 -9.00 1.55
C TYR A 81 5.31 -9.99 2.25
N ARG A 82 4.83 -9.63 3.44
CA ARG A 82 3.98 -10.50 4.27
C ARG A 82 4.54 -11.92 4.41
N GLY A 83 5.87 -12.04 4.57
CA GLY A 83 6.57 -13.32 4.70
C GLY A 83 6.85 -14.06 3.39
N ILE A 84 6.44 -13.53 2.25
CA ILE A 84 6.71 -14.12 0.93
C ILE A 84 7.92 -13.42 0.31
N ASN A 85 8.91 -14.22 -0.14
CA ASN A 85 10.07 -13.70 -0.85
C ASN A 85 9.64 -13.03 -2.15
N ILE A 86 10.15 -11.82 -2.43
CA ILE A 86 9.79 -11.06 -3.63
C ILE A 86 10.08 -11.80 -4.94
N TYR A 87 11.13 -12.62 -4.98
CA TYR A 87 11.45 -13.43 -6.18
C TYR A 87 10.38 -14.49 -6.44
N ASP A 88 9.83 -15.11 -5.40
CA ASP A 88 8.78 -16.11 -5.54
C ASP A 88 7.46 -15.45 -5.94
N LEU A 89 7.15 -14.30 -5.37
CA LEU A 89 5.98 -13.49 -5.75
C LEU A 89 6.04 -13.11 -7.24
N VAL A 90 7.17 -12.55 -7.70
CA VAL A 90 7.36 -12.15 -9.10
C VAL A 90 7.32 -13.36 -10.02
N ARG A 91 7.97 -14.46 -9.67
CA ARG A 91 7.93 -15.71 -10.43
C ARG A 91 6.51 -16.25 -10.58
N GLY A 92 5.71 -16.14 -9.54
CA GLY A 92 4.31 -16.59 -9.53
C GLY A 92 3.50 -15.96 -10.66
N PHE A 93 3.43 -14.63 -10.73
CA PHE A 93 2.63 -13.97 -11.75
C PHE A 93 3.32 -13.94 -13.13
N THR A 94 4.66 -13.87 -13.21
CA THR A 94 5.35 -13.87 -14.51
C THR A 94 5.30 -15.21 -15.22
N SER A 95 5.36 -16.32 -14.49
CA SER A 95 5.23 -17.67 -15.06
C SER A 95 3.85 -17.89 -15.73
N GLU A 96 2.83 -17.24 -15.22
CA GLU A 96 1.47 -17.24 -15.79
C GLU A 96 1.22 -16.11 -16.80
N LYS A 97 2.25 -15.31 -17.11
CA LYS A 97 2.17 -14.13 -18.01
C LYS A 97 1.11 -13.10 -17.56
N ARG A 98 0.94 -12.93 -16.24
CA ARG A 98 0.03 -11.97 -15.63
C ARG A 98 0.76 -10.72 -15.18
N PHE A 99 0.05 -9.59 -15.10
CA PHE A 99 0.50 -8.42 -14.38
C PHE A 99 0.34 -8.66 -12.88
N GLY A 100 1.35 -8.23 -12.09
CA GLY A 100 1.41 -8.55 -10.67
C GLY A 100 1.05 -7.38 -9.73
N PHE A 101 0.65 -6.21 -10.26
CA PHE A 101 0.41 -5.03 -9.44
C PHE A 101 -0.73 -5.24 -8.44
N GLU A 102 -1.90 -5.62 -8.92
CA GLU A 102 -3.09 -5.79 -8.08
C GLU A 102 -2.94 -6.94 -7.08
N GLU A 103 -2.28 -8.03 -7.48
CA GLU A 103 -1.96 -9.17 -6.59
C GLU A 103 -1.01 -8.74 -5.47
N THR A 104 0.00 -7.93 -5.78
CA THR A 104 0.94 -7.40 -4.80
C THR A 104 0.26 -6.41 -3.85
N VAL A 105 -0.58 -5.52 -4.37
CA VAL A 105 -1.39 -4.60 -3.54
C VAL A 105 -2.29 -5.39 -2.58
N TYR A 106 -2.96 -6.42 -3.07
CA TYR A 106 -3.80 -7.29 -2.26
C TYR A 106 -3.00 -7.93 -1.11
N LEU A 107 -1.84 -8.53 -1.43
CA LEU A 107 -0.95 -9.12 -0.44
C LEU A 107 -0.53 -8.12 0.64
N LEU A 108 -0.09 -6.93 0.24
CA LEU A 108 0.39 -5.91 1.18
C LEU A 108 -0.71 -5.39 2.10
N LEU A 109 -1.92 -5.17 1.58
CA LEU A 109 -3.05 -4.64 2.34
C LEU A 109 -3.72 -5.70 3.21
N PHE A 110 -3.90 -6.92 2.68
CA PHE A 110 -4.74 -7.93 3.32
C PHE A 110 -3.95 -9.10 3.93
N GLY A 111 -2.61 -9.11 3.81
CA GLY A 111 -1.73 -10.06 4.48
C GLY A 111 -1.66 -11.44 3.86
N GLU A 112 -2.40 -11.71 2.80
CA GLU A 112 -2.47 -13.02 2.11
C GLU A 112 -2.58 -12.85 0.60
N LEU A 113 -2.16 -13.87 -0.15
CA LEU A 113 -2.35 -13.90 -1.60
C LEU A 113 -3.80 -14.18 -1.96
N PRO A 114 -4.37 -13.46 -2.94
CA PRO A 114 -5.72 -13.73 -3.40
C PRO A 114 -5.78 -15.03 -4.20
N ASN A 115 -6.87 -15.78 -4.08
CA ASN A 115 -7.20 -16.80 -5.06
C ASN A 115 -7.68 -16.14 -6.37
N LYS A 116 -7.90 -16.94 -7.42
CA LYS A 116 -8.29 -16.43 -8.75
C LYS A 116 -9.58 -15.60 -8.74
N LYS A 117 -10.56 -16.01 -7.92
CA LYS A 117 -11.82 -15.29 -7.80
C LYS A 117 -11.64 -13.96 -7.07
N GLU A 118 -10.94 -13.97 -5.94
CA GLU A 118 -10.65 -12.79 -5.15
C GLU A 118 -9.85 -11.75 -5.95
N LEU A 119 -8.85 -12.18 -6.73
CA LEU A 119 -8.09 -11.30 -7.60
C LEU A 119 -8.98 -10.69 -8.70
N ALA A 120 -9.86 -11.47 -9.32
CA ALA A 120 -10.79 -10.97 -10.34
C ALA A 120 -11.78 -9.96 -9.76
N ASP A 121 -12.35 -10.23 -8.58
CA ASP A 121 -13.26 -9.34 -7.87
C ASP A 121 -12.54 -8.04 -7.48
N PHE A 122 -11.31 -8.13 -6.96
CA PHE A 122 -10.49 -6.99 -6.59
C PHE A 122 -10.14 -6.11 -7.81
N ASN A 123 -9.75 -6.72 -8.93
CA ASN A 123 -9.50 -6.00 -10.19
C ASN A 123 -10.75 -5.26 -10.68
N THR A 124 -11.91 -5.89 -10.57
CA THR A 124 -13.18 -5.27 -10.94
C THR A 124 -13.50 -4.08 -10.03
N LEU A 125 -13.29 -4.24 -8.73
CA LEU A 125 -13.48 -3.18 -7.75
C LEU A 125 -12.57 -1.99 -8.04
N LEU A 126 -11.25 -2.22 -8.16
CA LEU A 126 -10.29 -1.15 -8.48
C LEU A 126 -10.63 -0.46 -9.80
N GLY A 127 -11.06 -1.25 -10.81
CA GLY A 127 -11.51 -0.72 -12.10
C GLY A 127 -12.68 0.23 -11.97
N SER A 128 -13.62 -0.03 -11.06
CA SER A 128 -14.78 0.82 -10.82
C SER A 128 -14.41 2.21 -10.26
N TYR A 129 -13.32 2.30 -9.49
CA TYR A 129 -12.83 3.54 -8.89
C TYR A 129 -11.90 4.37 -9.80
N ARG A 130 -11.54 3.86 -11.00
CA ARG A 130 -10.65 4.58 -11.93
C ARG A 130 -11.32 5.74 -12.68
N LYS A 131 -12.61 5.96 -12.50
CA LYS A 131 -13.32 7.06 -13.14
C LYS A 131 -12.88 8.41 -12.56
N LEU A 132 -12.50 9.32 -13.44
CA LEU A 132 -12.18 10.69 -13.05
C LEU A 132 -13.47 11.54 -12.94
N PRO A 133 -13.46 12.58 -12.08
CA PRO A 133 -14.55 13.56 -12.03
C PRO A 133 -14.82 14.18 -13.40
N HIS A 134 -16.06 14.61 -13.62
CA HIS A 134 -16.48 15.21 -14.88
C HIS A 134 -15.57 16.39 -15.26
N TYR A 135 -15.10 16.39 -16.51
CA TYR A 135 -14.16 17.37 -17.05
C TYR A 135 -12.77 17.45 -16.39
N PHE A 136 -12.44 16.60 -15.43
CA PHE A 136 -11.13 16.63 -14.75
C PHE A 136 -9.96 16.55 -15.74
N ALA A 137 -10.03 15.65 -16.71
CA ALA A 137 -8.99 15.52 -17.72
C ALA A 137 -8.84 16.82 -18.53
N ARG A 138 -9.96 17.43 -18.96
CA ARG A 138 -9.97 18.66 -19.76
C ARG A 138 -9.47 19.87 -18.96
N ASP A 139 -9.96 20.04 -17.73
CA ASP A 139 -9.81 21.29 -16.98
C ASP A 139 -8.56 21.29 -16.09
N ILE A 140 -8.07 20.11 -15.69
CA ILE A 140 -6.91 19.98 -14.81
C ILE A 140 -5.70 19.44 -15.57
N ILE A 141 -5.84 18.28 -16.24
CA ILE A 141 -4.68 17.61 -16.85
C ILE A 141 -4.23 18.35 -18.12
N LEU A 142 -5.15 18.57 -19.07
CA LEU A 142 -4.83 19.13 -20.39
C LEU A 142 -4.53 20.63 -20.37
N LYS A 143 -5.03 21.39 -19.39
CA LYS A 143 -4.74 22.83 -19.28
C LYS A 143 -3.36 23.16 -18.73
N THR A 144 -2.69 22.20 -18.09
CA THR A 144 -1.39 22.43 -17.49
C THR A 144 -0.39 21.36 -17.93
N PRO A 145 -0.10 21.26 -19.25
CA PRO A 145 0.87 20.29 -19.74
C PRO A 145 2.27 20.63 -19.20
N THR A 146 3.02 19.59 -18.85
CA THR A 146 4.39 19.71 -18.34
C THR A 146 5.19 18.48 -18.73
N PRO A 147 6.49 18.61 -19.03
CA PRO A 147 7.38 17.48 -19.22
C PRO A 147 7.68 16.74 -17.92
N ASP A 148 7.45 17.36 -16.76
CA ASP A 148 7.64 16.74 -15.43
C ASP A 148 6.40 15.92 -15.04
N ILE A 149 6.41 14.66 -15.48
CA ILE A 149 5.29 13.72 -15.27
C ILE A 149 5.08 13.42 -13.78
N MET A 150 6.15 13.28 -12.99
CA MET A 150 6.02 12.96 -11.57
C MET A 150 5.37 14.10 -10.79
N ASN A 151 5.77 15.34 -11.05
CA ASN A 151 5.14 16.51 -10.44
C ASN A 151 3.68 16.67 -10.90
N ALA A 152 3.39 16.40 -12.17
CA ALA A 152 2.02 16.42 -12.68
C ALA A 152 1.13 15.37 -11.98
N LEU A 153 1.63 14.15 -11.77
CA LEU A 153 0.91 13.11 -11.04
C LEU A 153 0.63 13.53 -9.60
N ALA A 154 1.63 14.02 -8.88
CA ALA A 154 1.49 14.48 -7.50
C ALA A 154 0.44 15.60 -7.38
N LYS A 155 0.51 16.61 -8.25
CA LYS A 155 -0.47 17.70 -8.31
C LYS A 155 -1.89 17.18 -8.59
N ASN A 156 -2.04 16.26 -9.53
CA ASN A 156 -3.34 15.74 -9.91
C ASN A 156 -3.95 14.87 -8.80
N ILE A 157 -3.15 14.08 -8.09
CA ILE A 157 -3.59 13.30 -6.93
C ILE A 157 -4.07 14.24 -5.81
N LEU A 158 -3.30 15.29 -5.49
CA LEU A 158 -3.70 16.28 -4.50
C LEU A 158 -4.99 17.03 -4.92
N THR A 159 -5.17 17.30 -6.20
CA THR A 159 -6.41 17.91 -6.70
C THR A 159 -7.59 16.94 -6.58
N LEU A 160 -7.39 15.63 -6.85
CA LEU A 160 -8.41 14.60 -6.68
C LEU A 160 -8.87 14.45 -5.24
N SER A 161 -7.98 14.66 -4.26
CA SER A 161 -8.35 14.58 -2.84
C SER A 161 -9.46 15.56 -2.45
N SER A 162 -9.61 16.70 -3.15
CA SER A 162 -10.72 17.63 -2.90
C SER A 162 -12.10 17.12 -3.33
N TYR A 163 -12.16 16.04 -4.10
CA TYR A 163 -13.42 15.38 -4.44
C TYR A 163 -13.79 14.27 -3.43
N ASP A 164 -12.88 13.91 -2.55
CA ASP A 164 -13.11 12.94 -1.49
C ASP A 164 -13.51 13.65 -0.20
N THR A 165 -14.76 13.50 0.21
CA THR A 165 -15.28 14.13 1.43
C THR A 165 -14.68 13.56 2.71
N ASN A 166 -14.07 12.38 2.63
CA ASN A 166 -13.44 11.68 3.76
C ASN A 166 -11.91 11.85 3.78
N ALA A 167 -11.32 12.58 2.84
CA ALA A 167 -9.86 12.73 2.73
C ALA A 167 -9.18 13.29 4.00
N MET A 168 -9.93 14.00 4.86
CA MET A 168 -9.44 14.56 6.13
C MET A 168 -9.85 13.73 7.35
N ASP A 169 -10.56 12.64 7.17
CA ASP A 169 -11.01 11.79 8.27
C ASP A 169 -9.93 10.73 8.58
N VAL A 170 -9.16 11.01 9.62
CA VAL A 170 -8.09 10.10 10.07
C VAL A 170 -8.62 8.78 10.66
N SER A 171 -9.90 8.70 11.05
CA SER A 171 -10.50 7.49 11.59
C SER A 171 -10.73 6.40 10.54
N ILE A 172 -10.71 6.76 9.26
CA ILE A 172 -10.87 5.82 8.13
C ILE A 172 -9.50 5.26 7.70
N CYS A 173 -8.41 5.93 8.06
CA CYS A 173 -7.05 5.53 7.71
C CYS A 173 -6.35 4.69 8.80
N LEU A 174 -7.00 4.47 9.91
CA LEU A 174 -6.55 3.65 11.05
C LEU A 174 -7.43 2.42 11.17
#